data_a5f8ace170a92bdc1b0d54a14c39c47f
#
_entry.id   a5f8ace170a92bdc1b0d54a14c39c47f
#
_cell.length_a   1.000
_cell.length_b   1.000
_cell.length_c   1.000
_cell.angle_alpha   90.00
_cell.angle_beta   90.00
_cell.angle_gamma   90.00
#
_symmetry.space_group_name_H-M   'P 1'
#
loop_
_entity.id
_entity.type
_entity.pdbx_description
1 polymer ?
#
loop_
_entity_poly.entity_id
_entity_poly.type
_entity_poly.pdbx_seq_one_letter_code
_entity_poly.pdbx_strand_id
1 'polypeptide(L)'
;MSDVLELQDVSVVREGRALVDQVSWSVKEGERWVILGPNGAGKTTLLNVASSYLYPSKGTATILGETLGKPGTDVFELRPRIGVAGIAMSEKLPKGQTVLQTVLTAAYGMTAAWQEEYEEVDEQRARAFLDRLGMSDYLDRKFGTLSEGERKRTLIARALMTDPELLLLDEPAAGLDLGGREDLVRRLGRLARDPIAPSMLMVTHHVEEIAPGFTHVLMIRQGKVLAAGPLELELTSRNLSLCFGLPLVVEQVGDRWTAQGLPLS
;
A
#
# COMPACT_ATOMS: atom_id res chain seq x y z
N MET A 1 15.81 14.16 7.28
CA MET A 1 14.78 13.29 6.66
C MET A 1 13.52 14.10 6.60
N SER A 2 12.97 14.30 5.42
CA SER A 2 11.70 14.99 5.22
C SER A 2 10.54 14.04 5.50
N ASP A 3 9.40 14.57 5.94
CA ASP A 3 8.19 13.78 6.07
C ASP A 3 7.56 13.59 4.68
N VAL A 4 7.32 12.33 4.29
CA VAL A 4 6.62 12.00 3.05
C VAL A 4 5.10 12.00 3.24
N LEU A 5 4.64 11.86 4.49
CA LEU A 5 3.25 11.99 4.89
C LEU A 5 3.18 12.62 6.27
N GLU A 6 2.36 13.65 6.43
CA GLU A 6 2.03 14.26 7.72
C GLU A 6 0.52 14.50 7.82
N LEU A 7 -0.11 13.87 8.78
CA LEU A 7 -1.52 14.05 9.13
C LEU A 7 -1.61 14.72 10.49
N GLN A 8 -2.34 15.83 10.56
CA GLN A 8 -2.59 16.58 11.80
C GLN A 8 -4.09 16.65 12.05
N ASP A 9 -4.57 15.96 13.08
CA ASP A 9 -5.96 15.90 13.54
C ASP A 9 -6.96 15.60 12.41
N VAL A 10 -6.53 14.73 11.47
CA VAL A 10 -7.31 14.38 10.28
C VAL A 10 -8.56 13.60 10.66
N SER A 11 -9.70 14.11 10.22
CA SER A 11 -10.98 13.40 10.28
C SER A 11 -11.61 13.33 8.90
N VAL A 12 -12.21 12.18 8.61
CA VAL A 12 -12.98 11.94 7.40
C VAL A 12 -14.39 11.52 7.80
N VAL A 13 -15.37 12.36 7.45
CA VAL A 13 -16.79 12.13 7.75
C VAL A 13 -17.57 11.89 6.47
N ARG A 14 -18.35 10.81 6.43
CA ARG A 14 -19.27 10.48 5.33
C ARG A 14 -20.62 10.13 5.91
N GLU A 15 -21.67 10.74 5.37
CA GLU A 15 -23.06 10.51 5.80
C GLU A 15 -23.24 10.62 7.33
N GLY A 16 -22.59 11.61 7.95
CA GLY A 16 -22.63 11.84 9.41
C GLY A 16 -21.81 10.87 10.25
N ARG A 17 -21.15 9.87 9.66
CA ARG A 17 -20.28 8.91 10.34
C ARG A 17 -18.80 9.25 10.13
N ALA A 18 -18.04 9.30 11.21
CA ALA A 18 -16.59 9.42 11.13
C ALA A 18 -16.00 8.05 10.71
N LEU A 19 -15.35 8.01 9.56
CA LEU A 19 -14.58 6.85 9.09
C LEU A 19 -13.16 6.88 9.63
N VAL A 20 -12.61 8.09 9.80
CA VAL A 20 -11.34 8.40 10.46
C VAL A 20 -11.62 9.59 11.38
N ASP A 21 -11.10 9.59 12.59
CA ASP A 21 -11.41 10.57 13.62
C ASP A 21 -10.16 11.03 14.36
N GLN A 22 -9.77 12.29 14.12
CA GLN A 22 -8.65 12.99 14.77
C GLN A 22 -7.33 12.20 14.70
N VAL A 23 -6.98 11.69 13.52
CA VAL A 23 -5.73 10.96 13.30
C VAL A 23 -4.59 11.95 13.10
N SER A 24 -3.56 11.86 13.97
CA SER A 24 -2.26 12.51 13.81
C SER A 24 -1.20 11.43 13.63
N TRP A 25 -0.48 11.50 12.51
CA TRP A 25 0.49 10.49 12.10
C TRP A 25 1.47 11.06 11.10
N SER A 26 2.76 10.70 11.22
CA SER A 26 3.78 11.08 10.25
C SER A 26 4.57 9.86 9.77
N VAL A 27 5.02 9.94 8.52
CA VAL A 27 5.88 8.96 7.86
C VAL A 27 7.08 9.68 7.28
N LYS A 28 8.27 9.27 7.65
CA LYS A 28 9.53 9.83 7.16
C LYS A 28 10.01 9.10 5.90
N GLU A 29 10.80 9.80 5.13
CA GLU A 29 11.47 9.21 3.98
C GLU A 29 12.23 7.93 4.34
N GLY A 30 12.04 6.88 3.54
CA GLY A 30 12.66 5.57 3.74
C GLY A 30 11.98 4.70 4.79
N GLU A 31 10.97 5.18 5.53
CA GLU A 31 10.17 4.32 6.42
C GLU A 31 9.20 3.44 5.63
N ARG A 32 8.96 2.24 6.17
CA ARG A 32 8.03 1.26 5.61
C ARG A 32 7.04 0.87 6.69
N TRP A 33 5.81 1.30 6.50
CA TRP A 33 4.75 1.17 7.48
C TRP A 33 3.74 0.10 7.09
N VAL A 34 3.34 -0.71 8.06
CA VAL A 34 2.14 -1.52 7.94
C VAL A 34 0.99 -0.88 8.73
N ILE A 35 -0.17 -0.76 8.11
CA ILE A 35 -1.39 -0.25 8.72
C ILE A 35 -2.26 -1.46 9.06
N LEU A 36 -2.37 -1.78 10.34
CA LEU A 36 -3.13 -2.92 10.88
C LEU A 36 -4.44 -2.47 11.51
N GLY A 37 -5.44 -3.32 11.40
CA GLY A 37 -6.73 -3.15 12.09
C GLY A 37 -7.83 -4.01 11.50
N PRO A 38 -8.94 -4.19 12.21
CA PRO A 38 -10.07 -4.97 11.73
C PRO A 38 -10.73 -4.35 10.49
N ASN A 39 -11.60 -5.11 9.83
CA ASN A 39 -12.38 -4.59 8.72
C ASN A 39 -13.28 -3.44 9.19
N GLY A 40 -13.37 -2.38 8.38
CA GLY A 40 -14.11 -1.17 8.75
C GLY A 40 -13.41 -0.24 9.74
N ALA A 41 -12.15 -0.50 10.11
CA ALA A 41 -11.39 0.36 11.05
C ALA A 41 -11.00 1.73 10.47
N GLY A 42 -11.10 1.94 9.14
CA GLY A 42 -10.72 3.20 8.47
C GLY A 42 -9.40 3.12 7.67
N LYS A 43 -8.78 1.94 7.55
CA LYS A 43 -7.48 1.73 6.87
C LYS A 43 -7.47 2.23 5.43
N THR A 44 -8.39 1.75 4.58
CA THR A 44 -8.52 2.18 3.18
C THR A 44 -8.88 3.66 3.06
N THR A 45 -9.66 4.20 4.01
CA THR A 45 -9.96 5.64 4.06
C THR A 45 -8.69 6.46 4.28
N LEU A 46 -7.83 6.01 5.22
CA LEU A 46 -6.55 6.64 5.51
C LEU A 46 -5.60 6.56 4.30
N LEU A 47 -5.57 5.40 3.64
CA LEU A 47 -4.79 5.21 2.41
C LEU A 47 -5.28 6.12 1.27
N ASN A 48 -6.61 6.32 1.15
CA ASN A 48 -7.17 7.24 0.16
C ASN A 48 -6.83 8.71 0.45
N VAL A 49 -6.66 9.10 1.71
CA VAL A 49 -6.11 10.42 2.07
C VAL A 49 -4.63 10.48 1.65
N ALA A 50 -3.83 9.48 1.99
CA ALA A 50 -2.41 9.42 1.64
C ALA A 50 -2.15 9.38 0.12
N SER A 51 -3.11 8.89 -0.68
CA SER A 51 -3.05 8.89 -2.15
C SER A 51 -3.60 10.15 -2.81
N SER A 52 -3.99 11.19 -2.04
CA SER A 52 -4.64 12.42 -2.51
C SER A 52 -5.98 12.22 -3.25
N TYR A 53 -6.58 11.02 -3.18
CA TYR A 53 -7.91 10.76 -3.77
C TYR A 53 -9.05 11.20 -2.84
N LEU A 54 -8.78 11.37 -1.55
CA LEU A 54 -9.75 11.78 -0.55
C LEU A 54 -9.21 12.94 0.29
N TYR A 55 -9.97 14.03 0.36
CA TYR A 55 -9.65 15.18 1.20
C TYR A 55 -10.18 14.96 2.61
N PRO A 56 -9.43 15.34 3.65
CA PRO A 56 -9.93 15.32 5.01
C PRO A 56 -11.12 16.29 5.16
N SER A 57 -12.10 15.89 5.98
CA SER A 57 -13.22 16.76 6.38
C SER A 57 -12.79 17.79 7.42
N LYS A 58 -11.78 17.45 8.24
CA LYS A 58 -11.13 18.32 9.24
C LYS A 58 -9.66 17.92 9.37
N GLY A 59 -8.86 18.83 9.91
CA GLY A 59 -7.43 18.64 10.06
C GLY A 59 -6.67 18.92 8.78
N THR A 60 -5.39 18.58 8.77
CA THR A 60 -4.47 18.88 7.65
C THR A 60 -3.75 17.61 7.23
N ALA A 61 -3.70 17.35 5.92
CA ALA A 61 -2.90 16.29 5.33
C ALA A 61 -1.87 16.88 4.37
N THR A 62 -0.60 16.65 4.65
CA THR A 62 0.54 17.04 3.80
C THR A 62 1.20 15.76 3.28
N ILE A 63 1.37 15.68 1.97
CA ILE A 63 1.90 14.52 1.26
C ILE A 63 3.01 15.01 0.34
N LEU A 64 4.22 14.48 0.50
CA LEU A 64 5.41 14.85 -0.29
C LEU A 64 5.62 16.37 -0.33
N GLY A 65 5.36 17.06 0.79
CA GLY A 65 5.46 18.49 0.95
C GLY A 65 4.23 19.29 0.51
N GLU A 66 3.26 18.66 -0.17
CA GLU A 66 2.05 19.30 -0.67
C GLU A 66 0.88 19.14 0.30
N THR A 67 0.28 20.24 0.73
CA THR A 67 -0.86 20.23 1.68
C THR A 67 -2.18 20.20 0.92
N LEU A 68 -2.97 19.13 1.10
CA LEU A 68 -4.24 18.97 0.41
C LEU A 68 -5.22 20.10 0.72
N GLY A 69 -5.83 20.66 -0.34
CA GLY A 69 -6.84 21.73 -0.24
C GLY A 69 -6.29 23.13 0.02
N LYS A 70 -4.97 23.33 0.11
CA LYS A 70 -4.38 24.67 0.15
C LYS A 70 -4.24 25.25 -1.26
N PRO A 71 -4.38 26.61 -1.41
CA PRO A 71 -4.05 27.28 -2.66
C PRO A 71 -2.61 26.98 -3.08
N GLY A 72 -2.40 26.62 -4.36
CA GLY A 72 -1.09 26.30 -4.92
C GLY A 72 -0.75 24.81 -4.93
N THR A 73 -1.49 23.94 -4.24
CA THR A 73 -1.31 22.50 -4.34
C THR A 73 -1.92 21.97 -5.64
N ASP A 74 -1.08 21.43 -6.53
CA ASP A 74 -1.51 20.73 -7.74
C ASP A 74 -1.50 19.21 -7.52
N VAL A 75 -2.69 18.64 -7.36
CA VAL A 75 -2.84 17.21 -7.16
C VAL A 75 -2.52 16.38 -8.42
N PHE A 76 -2.53 17.00 -9.60
CA PHE A 76 -2.15 16.33 -10.85
C PHE A 76 -0.62 16.16 -10.94
N GLU A 77 0.16 17.07 -10.36
CA GLU A 77 1.60 16.93 -10.21
C GLU A 77 1.98 16.02 -9.04
N LEU A 78 1.16 15.99 -7.98
CA LEU A 78 1.39 15.16 -6.80
C LEU A 78 1.15 13.66 -7.07
N ARG A 79 0.04 13.32 -7.74
CA ARG A 79 -0.37 11.90 -7.92
C ARG A 79 0.62 11.01 -8.65
N PRO A 80 1.35 11.45 -9.69
CA PRO A 80 2.38 10.64 -10.32
C PRO A 80 3.53 10.24 -9.39
N ARG A 81 3.78 11.03 -8.34
CA ARG A 81 4.80 10.76 -7.31
C ARG A 81 4.34 9.71 -6.28
N ILE A 82 3.07 9.27 -6.37
CA ILE A 82 2.47 8.29 -5.46
C ILE A 82 2.05 7.06 -6.26
N GLY A 83 2.73 5.94 -6.05
CA GLY A 83 2.36 4.65 -6.62
C GLY A 83 1.23 3.99 -5.82
N VAL A 84 0.14 3.60 -6.47
CA VAL A 84 -1.00 2.95 -5.80
C VAL A 84 -1.27 1.60 -6.42
N ALA A 85 -1.21 0.54 -5.62
CA ALA A 85 -1.61 -0.81 -6.01
C ALA A 85 -2.76 -1.30 -5.12
N GLY A 86 -3.94 -1.47 -5.71
CA GLY A 86 -5.14 -1.92 -5.02
C GLY A 86 -6.26 -2.28 -5.99
N ILE A 87 -7.36 -2.82 -5.46
CA ILE A 87 -8.50 -3.31 -6.24
C ILE A 87 -9.10 -2.22 -7.14
N ALA A 88 -9.26 -1.00 -6.60
CA ALA A 88 -9.82 0.14 -7.35
C ALA A 88 -9.03 0.49 -8.62
N MET A 89 -7.72 0.25 -8.65
CA MET A 89 -6.90 0.40 -9.85
C MET A 89 -7.16 -0.74 -10.83
N SER A 90 -7.25 -1.98 -10.34
CA SER A 90 -7.51 -3.17 -11.16
C SER A 90 -8.79 -3.06 -12.00
N GLU A 91 -9.85 -2.47 -11.40
CA GLU A 91 -11.15 -2.31 -12.05
C GLU A 91 -11.14 -1.30 -13.22
N LYS A 92 -10.21 -0.34 -13.19
CA LYS A 92 -10.05 0.69 -14.22
C LYS A 92 -9.25 0.23 -15.43
N LEU A 93 -8.53 -0.89 -15.31
CA LEU A 93 -7.62 -1.36 -16.36
C LEU A 93 -8.33 -2.22 -17.41
N PRO A 94 -8.07 -2.00 -18.71
CA PRO A 94 -8.63 -2.82 -19.78
C PRO A 94 -8.17 -4.27 -19.67
N LYS A 95 -9.12 -5.20 -19.62
CA LYS A 95 -8.85 -6.64 -19.50
C LYS A 95 -8.13 -7.25 -20.70
N GLY A 96 -8.21 -6.59 -21.87
CA GLY A 96 -7.66 -7.08 -23.13
C GLY A 96 -6.21 -6.73 -23.38
N GLN A 97 -5.63 -5.78 -22.66
CA GLN A 97 -4.21 -5.41 -22.84
C GLN A 97 -3.28 -6.40 -22.15
N THR A 98 -2.06 -6.51 -22.64
CA THR A 98 -1.05 -7.41 -22.08
C THR A 98 -0.55 -6.93 -20.72
N VAL A 99 0.09 -7.84 -19.97
CA VAL A 99 0.77 -7.52 -18.71
C VAL A 99 1.80 -6.41 -18.91
N LEU A 100 2.64 -6.51 -19.95
CA LEU A 100 3.64 -5.49 -20.27
C LEU A 100 2.99 -4.14 -20.57
N GLN A 101 1.99 -4.10 -21.44
CA GLN A 101 1.23 -2.88 -21.74
C GLN A 101 0.59 -2.28 -20.50
N THR A 102 0.03 -3.13 -19.62
CA THR A 102 -0.58 -2.68 -18.36
C THR A 102 0.41 -1.92 -17.47
N VAL A 103 1.68 -2.33 -17.44
CA VAL A 103 2.73 -1.65 -16.68
C VAL A 103 3.22 -0.40 -17.41
N LEU A 104 3.49 -0.50 -18.73
CA LEU A 104 3.98 0.61 -19.54
C LEU A 104 3.08 1.84 -19.53
N THR A 105 1.75 1.64 -19.61
CA THR A 105 0.78 2.76 -19.58
C THR A 105 0.90 3.64 -18.35
N ALA A 106 1.48 3.14 -17.24
CA ALA A 106 1.67 3.93 -16.03
C ALA A 106 2.72 5.05 -16.20
N ALA A 107 3.78 4.83 -16.97
CA ALA A 107 4.81 5.85 -17.22
C ALA A 107 4.22 7.13 -17.82
N TYR A 108 3.13 6.99 -18.54
CA TYR A 108 2.45 8.09 -19.26
C TYR A 108 1.14 8.53 -18.55
N GLY A 109 0.91 8.07 -17.32
CA GLY A 109 -0.30 8.40 -16.55
C GLY A 109 -1.60 7.83 -17.13
N MET A 110 -1.51 6.86 -18.04
CA MET A 110 -2.65 6.29 -18.76
C MET A 110 -3.09 4.94 -18.16
N THR A 111 -4.35 4.58 -18.36
CA THR A 111 -4.89 3.26 -17.99
C THR A 111 -5.02 2.31 -19.17
N ALA A 112 -5.13 2.84 -20.38
CA ALA A 112 -5.28 2.07 -21.60
C ALA A 112 -4.13 2.34 -22.57
N ALA A 113 -3.58 1.28 -23.16
CA ALA A 113 -2.67 1.39 -24.29
C ALA A 113 -3.44 1.67 -25.57
N TRP A 114 -3.00 2.66 -26.34
CA TRP A 114 -3.48 2.99 -27.67
C TRP A 114 -2.40 2.61 -28.70
N GLN A 115 -2.15 3.46 -29.67
CA GLN A 115 -1.12 3.25 -30.71
C GLN A 115 0.18 4.00 -30.41
N GLU A 116 0.48 4.21 -29.11
CA GLU A 116 1.74 4.87 -28.73
C GLU A 116 2.92 3.93 -28.95
N GLU A 117 4.01 4.49 -29.44
CA GLU A 117 5.33 3.89 -29.40
C GLU A 117 5.94 4.24 -28.05
N TYR A 118 6.20 3.22 -27.21
CA TYR A 118 6.89 3.40 -25.94
C TYR A 118 8.39 3.48 -26.16
N GLU A 119 9.07 4.29 -25.37
CA GLU A 119 10.52 4.36 -25.41
C GLU A 119 11.14 3.04 -24.93
N GLU A 120 12.26 2.63 -25.55
CA GLU A 120 12.93 1.38 -25.19
C GLU A 120 13.34 1.35 -23.71
N VAL A 121 13.72 2.50 -23.14
CA VAL A 121 14.06 2.63 -21.71
C VAL A 121 12.86 2.32 -20.80
N ASP A 122 11.66 2.72 -21.18
CA ASP A 122 10.44 2.44 -20.42
C ASP A 122 10.08 0.95 -20.50
N GLU A 123 10.25 0.35 -21.68
CA GLU A 123 10.01 -1.08 -21.84
C GLU A 123 10.98 -1.92 -21.01
N GLN A 124 12.27 -1.60 -21.04
CA GLN A 124 13.29 -2.27 -20.23
C GLN A 124 12.99 -2.14 -18.74
N ARG A 125 12.55 -0.96 -18.28
CA ARG A 125 12.17 -0.70 -16.90
C ARG A 125 10.91 -1.49 -16.49
N ALA A 126 9.88 -1.52 -17.33
CA ALA A 126 8.67 -2.29 -17.08
C ALA A 126 8.98 -3.79 -16.95
N ARG A 127 9.83 -4.33 -17.84
CA ARG A 127 10.30 -5.72 -17.79
C ARG A 127 11.08 -6.00 -16.50
N ALA A 128 11.94 -5.08 -16.04
CA ALA A 128 12.71 -5.23 -14.81
C ALA A 128 11.79 -5.27 -13.57
N PHE A 129 10.75 -4.43 -13.48
CA PHE A 129 9.80 -4.50 -12.39
C PHE A 129 8.95 -5.78 -12.43
N LEU A 130 8.52 -6.20 -13.62
CA LEU A 130 7.80 -7.45 -13.79
C LEU A 130 8.65 -8.67 -13.41
N ASP A 131 9.93 -8.67 -13.74
CA ASP A 131 10.87 -9.72 -13.34
C ASP A 131 11.04 -9.79 -11.81
N ARG A 132 11.28 -8.67 -11.15
CA ARG A 132 11.36 -8.60 -9.67
C ARG A 132 10.11 -9.18 -8.99
N LEU A 133 8.96 -9.06 -9.64
CA LEU A 133 7.68 -9.58 -9.16
C LEU A 133 7.32 -10.97 -9.72
N GLY A 134 8.23 -11.62 -10.48
CA GLY A 134 8.07 -12.96 -11.01
C GLY A 134 6.99 -13.07 -12.07
N MET A 135 6.93 -12.08 -12.94
CA MET A 135 5.97 -11.98 -14.04
C MET A 135 6.61 -12.06 -15.42
N SER A 136 7.91 -12.44 -15.52
CA SER A 136 8.65 -12.52 -16.78
C SER A 136 8.00 -13.44 -17.82
N ASP A 137 7.41 -14.55 -17.39
CA ASP A 137 6.76 -15.52 -18.27
C ASP A 137 5.34 -15.11 -18.70
N TYR A 138 4.84 -13.97 -18.21
CA TYR A 138 3.47 -13.53 -18.39
C TYR A 138 3.32 -12.25 -19.22
N LEU A 139 4.40 -11.70 -19.76
CA LEU A 139 4.45 -10.38 -20.38
C LEU A 139 3.39 -10.17 -21.47
N ASP A 140 3.16 -11.20 -22.30
CA ASP A 140 2.23 -11.18 -23.42
C ASP A 140 0.82 -11.69 -23.05
N ARG A 141 0.62 -12.19 -21.81
CA ARG A 141 -0.70 -12.61 -21.34
C ARG A 141 -1.62 -11.42 -21.14
N LYS A 142 -2.90 -11.61 -21.44
CA LYS A 142 -3.92 -10.58 -21.22
C LYS A 142 -4.18 -10.40 -19.71
N PHE A 143 -4.20 -9.17 -19.24
CA PHE A 143 -4.43 -8.82 -17.83
C PHE A 143 -5.71 -9.46 -17.26
N GLY A 144 -6.78 -9.52 -18.05
CA GLY A 144 -8.04 -10.13 -17.63
C GLY A 144 -8.00 -11.65 -17.43
N THR A 145 -6.96 -12.34 -17.92
CA THR A 145 -6.80 -13.81 -17.79
C THR A 145 -5.89 -14.22 -16.64
N LEU A 146 -5.34 -13.25 -15.93
CA LEU A 146 -4.45 -13.50 -14.80
C LEU A 146 -5.20 -14.04 -13.59
N SER A 147 -4.56 -14.90 -12.82
CA SER A 147 -4.98 -15.23 -11.46
C SER A 147 -4.92 -14.00 -10.56
N GLU A 148 -5.56 -14.05 -9.40
CA GLU A 148 -5.57 -12.95 -8.44
C GLU A 148 -4.13 -12.54 -8.04
N GLY A 149 -3.26 -13.50 -7.76
CA GLY A 149 -1.87 -13.23 -7.39
C GLY A 149 -1.04 -12.63 -8.52
N GLU A 150 -1.19 -13.13 -9.75
CA GLU A 150 -0.53 -12.56 -10.94
C GLU A 150 -1.01 -11.12 -11.19
N ARG A 151 -2.31 -10.88 -11.01
CA ARG A 151 -2.90 -9.54 -11.16
C ARG A 151 -2.34 -8.56 -10.14
N LYS A 152 -2.27 -8.95 -8.86
CA LYS A 152 -1.72 -8.11 -7.78
C LYS A 152 -0.25 -7.79 -8.01
N ARG A 153 0.57 -8.76 -8.41
CA ARG A 153 1.97 -8.53 -8.77
C ARG A 153 2.12 -7.57 -9.94
N THR A 154 1.27 -7.69 -10.97
CA THR A 154 1.24 -6.75 -12.10
C THR A 154 0.90 -5.33 -11.66
N LEU A 155 -0.07 -5.17 -10.73
CA LEU A 155 -0.45 -3.86 -10.20
C LEU A 155 0.66 -3.21 -9.38
N ILE A 156 1.43 -4.00 -8.63
CA ILE A 156 2.59 -3.48 -7.90
C ILE A 156 3.69 -3.04 -8.87
N ALA A 157 3.99 -3.84 -9.92
CA ALA A 157 4.92 -3.45 -10.98
C ALA A 157 4.49 -2.13 -11.65
N ARG A 158 3.19 -2.02 -11.95
CA ARG A 158 2.58 -0.81 -12.51
C ARG A 158 2.77 0.39 -11.59
N ALA A 159 2.52 0.24 -10.28
CA ALA A 159 2.67 1.31 -9.30
C ALA A 159 4.11 1.79 -9.16
N LEU A 160 5.09 0.92 -9.37
CA LEU A 160 6.52 1.27 -9.36
C LEU A 160 6.98 1.94 -10.66
N MET A 161 6.22 1.81 -11.75
CA MET A 161 6.62 2.32 -13.07
C MET A 161 6.70 3.86 -13.12
N THR A 162 5.93 4.56 -12.28
CA THR A 162 5.94 6.02 -12.17
C THR A 162 7.13 6.59 -11.38
N ASP A 163 8.03 5.75 -10.86
CA ASP A 163 9.12 6.13 -9.96
C ASP A 163 8.63 6.87 -8.70
N PRO A 164 7.72 6.27 -7.96
CA PRO A 164 7.06 6.97 -6.89
C PRO A 164 8.01 7.20 -5.70
N GLU A 165 7.83 8.31 -4.99
CA GLU A 165 8.45 8.57 -3.70
C GLU A 165 7.73 7.86 -2.55
N LEU A 166 6.42 7.57 -2.77
CA LEU A 166 5.55 6.88 -1.82
C LEU A 166 4.75 5.77 -2.53
N LEU A 167 4.91 4.51 -2.08
CA LEU A 167 4.18 3.35 -2.58
C LEU A 167 3.08 2.94 -1.60
N LEU A 168 1.85 2.89 -2.06
CA LEU A 168 0.67 2.52 -1.31
C LEU A 168 0.14 1.16 -1.78
N LEU A 169 0.04 0.20 -0.84
CA LEU A 169 -0.42 -1.15 -1.08
C LEU A 169 -1.69 -1.42 -0.26
N ASP A 170 -2.84 -1.57 -0.92
CA ASP A 170 -4.11 -1.85 -0.25
C ASP A 170 -4.43 -3.35 -0.32
N GLU A 171 -4.24 -4.03 0.81
CA GLU A 171 -4.45 -5.47 0.99
C GLU A 171 -3.83 -6.33 -0.14
N PRO A 172 -2.50 -6.20 -0.39
CA PRO A 172 -1.88 -6.81 -1.55
C PRO A 172 -1.93 -8.34 -1.56
N ALA A 173 -2.07 -8.99 -0.40
CA ALA A 173 -2.12 -10.44 -0.29
C ALA A 173 -3.53 -11.01 -0.08
N ALA A 174 -4.57 -10.16 0.03
CA ALA A 174 -5.94 -10.63 0.23
C ALA A 174 -6.41 -11.55 -0.91
N GLY A 175 -7.08 -12.65 -0.57
CA GLY A 175 -7.61 -13.62 -1.54
C GLY A 175 -6.57 -14.55 -2.16
N LEU A 176 -5.29 -14.46 -1.76
CA LEU A 176 -4.26 -15.40 -2.20
C LEU A 176 -4.29 -16.68 -1.36
N ASP A 177 -3.97 -17.79 -1.99
CA ASP A 177 -3.63 -19.01 -1.26
C ASP A 177 -2.31 -18.86 -0.49
N LEU A 178 -1.98 -19.84 0.34
CA LEU A 178 -0.78 -19.80 1.17
C LEU A 178 0.49 -19.59 0.33
N GLY A 179 0.63 -20.32 -0.79
CA GLY A 179 1.83 -20.22 -1.64
C GLY A 179 1.97 -18.86 -2.30
N GLY A 180 0.87 -18.35 -2.86
CA GLY A 180 0.81 -17.02 -3.48
C GLY A 180 1.09 -15.88 -2.49
N ARG A 181 0.54 -15.99 -1.26
CA ARG A 181 0.82 -15.05 -0.18
C ARG A 181 2.30 -15.04 0.21
N GLU A 182 2.88 -16.21 0.46
CA GLU A 182 4.29 -16.31 0.85
C GLU A 182 5.25 -15.85 -0.26
N ASP A 183 4.95 -16.13 -1.53
CA ASP A 183 5.73 -15.62 -2.65
C ASP A 183 5.66 -14.07 -2.72
N LEU A 184 4.46 -13.49 -2.56
CA LEU A 184 4.29 -12.04 -2.57
C LEU A 184 5.01 -11.37 -1.40
N VAL A 185 4.86 -11.88 -0.17
CA VAL A 185 5.53 -11.37 1.03
C VAL A 185 7.05 -11.40 0.86
N ARG A 186 7.61 -12.48 0.31
CA ARG A 186 9.05 -12.58 0.01
C ARG A 186 9.50 -11.51 -0.99
N ARG A 187 8.72 -11.24 -2.04
CA ARG A 187 9.03 -10.23 -3.06
C ARG A 187 8.92 -8.82 -2.50
N LEU A 188 7.89 -8.54 -1.72
CA LEU A 188 7.74 -7.26 -1.00
C LEU A 188 8.90 -7.05 -0.02
N GLY A 189 9.36 -8.11 0.66
CA GLY A 189 10.52 -8.03 1.55
C GLY A 189 11.83 -7.70 0.80
N ARG A 190 12.02 -8.21 -0.41
CA ARG A 190 13.17 -7.83 -1.26
C ARG A 190 13.06 -6.35 -1.66
N LEU A 191 11.87 -5.92 -2.07
CA LEU A 191 11.63 -4.52 -2.41
C LEU A 191 11.86 -3.61 -1.19
N ALA A 192 11.31 -3.96 -0.03
CA ALA A 192 11.45 -3.17 1.19
C ALA A 192 12.89 -3.05 1.70
N ARG A 193 13.78 -3.98 1.36
CA ARG A 193 15.21 -3.94 1.71
C ARG A 193 16.07 -3.23 0.66
N ASP A 194 15.53 -2.88 -0.49
CA ASP A 194 16.24 -2.14 -1.53
C ASP A 194 16.43 -0.68 -1.04
N PRO A 195 17.69 -0.18 -0.95
CA PRO A 195 17.96 1.19 -0.48
C PRO A 195 17.33 2.30 -1.31
N ILE A 196 17.07 2.02 -2.61
CA ILE A 196 16.44 2.97 -3.52
C ILE A 196 14.92 2.82 -3.62
N ALA A 197 14.35 1.88 -2.85
CA ALA A 197 12.91 1.70 -2.85
C ALA A 197 12.18 2.91 -2.24
N PRO A 198 10.99 3.26 -2.72
CA PRO A 198 10.17 4.32 -2.14
C PRO A 198 9.82 4.04 -0.67
N SER A 199 9.38 5.07 0.04
CA SER A 199 8.66 4.87 1.30
C SER A 199 7.40 4.05 1.03
N MET A 200 7.03 3.13 1.94
CA MET A 200 5.95 2.18 1.68
C MET A 200 4.89 2.23 2.78
N LEU A 201 3.63 2.27 2.38
CA LEU A 201 2.48 2.06 3.27
C LEU A 201 1.69 0.85 2.79
N MET A 202 1.58 -0.18 3.62
CA MET A 202 0.83 -1.39 3.31
C MET A 202 -0.32 -1.55 4.29
N VAL A 203 -1.54 -1.61 3.77
CA VAL A 203 -2.73 -1.96 4.55
C VAL A 203 -2.91 -3.46 4.55
N THR A 204 -3.11 -4.03 5.72
CA THR A 204 -3.52 -5.43 5.89
C THR A 204 -4.29 -5.62 7.20
N HIS A 205 -4.95 -6.75 7.34
CA HIS A 205 -5.55 -7.22 8.60
C HIS A 205 -4.90 -8.53 9.08
N HIS A 206 -3.82 -8.98 8.41
CA HIS A 206 -3.06 -10.18 8.75
C HIS A 206 -1.62 -9.84 9.12
N VAL A 207 -1.21 -10.22 10.31
CA VAL A 207 0.15 -10.01 10.83
C VAL A 207 1.19 -10.78 10.00
N GLU A 208 0.82 -11.95 9.49
CA GLU A 208 1.66 -12.83 8.68
C GLU A 208 2.02 -12.23 7.31
N GLU A 209 1.30 -11.20 6.88
CA GLU A 209 1.57 -10.49 5.63
C GLU A 209 2.64 -9.40 5.77
N ILE A 210 3.07 -9.10 7.01
CA ILE A 210 4.15 -8.14 7.25
C ILE A 210 5.44 -8.71 6.65
N ALA A 211 5.90 -8.08 5.58
CA ALA A 211 7.11 -8.50 4.90
C ALA A 211 8.37 -8.07 5.68
N PRO A 212 9.44 -8.88 5.65
CA PRO A 212 10.73 -8.48 6.20
C PRO A 212 11.22 -7.17 5.57
N GLY A 213 11.70 -6.23 6.40
CA GLY A 213 12.12 -4.90 5.97
C GLY A 213 11.08 -3.80 6.19
N PHE A 214 9.86 -4.15 6.59
CA PHE A 214 8.94 -3.17 7.18
C PHE A 214 9.46 -2.76 8.56
N THR A 215 9.38 -1.47 8.86
CA THR A 215 10.05 -0.86 10.03
C THR A 215 9.07 -0.36 11.09
N HIS A 216 7.85 -0.01 10.69
CA HIS A 216 6.86 0.64 11.55
C HIS A 216 5.47 0.02 11.40
N VAL A 217 4.65 0.20 12.42
CA VAL A 217 3.25 -0.17 12.43
C VAL A 217 2.37 0.98 12.88
N LEU A 218 1.24 1.15 12.20
CA LEU A 218 0.11 1.95 12.64
C LEU A 218 -1.06 1.01 12.92
N MET A 219 -1.53 0.93 14.15
CA MET A 219 -2.74 0.20 14.52
C MET A 219 -3.93 1.14 14.60
N ILE A 220 -4.97 0.85 13.83
CA ILE A 220 -6.18 1.66 13.78
C ILE A 220 -7.42 0.83 14.18
N ARG A 221 -8.27 1.40 15.04
CA ARG A 221 -9.54 0.81 15.45
C ARG A 221 -10.61 1.89 15.51
N GLN A 222 -11.77 1.64 14.88
CA GLN A 222 -12.91 2.57 14.87
C GLN A 222 -12.54 3.99 14.46
N GLY A 223 -11.68 4.12 13.43
CA GLY A 223 -11.24 5.40 12.91
C GLY A 223 -10.14 6.11 13.71
N LYS A 224 -9.68 5.55 14.82
CA LYS A 224 -8.70 6.17 15.73
C LYS A 224 -7.40 5.39 15.76
N VAL A 225 -6.28 6.10 15.91
CA VAL A 225 -4.98 5.48 16.16
C VAL A 225 -4.95 4.88 17.56
N LEU A 226 -4.60 3.62 17.65
CA LEU A 226 -4.40 2.91 18.90
C LEU A 226 -2.92 2.87 19.30
N ALA A 227 -2.06 2.61 18.33
CA ALA A 227 -0.61 2.58 18.50
C ALA A 227 0.07 2.94 17.17
N ALA A 228 1.20 3.65 17.21
CA ALA A 228 1.99 4.02 16.05
C ALA A 228 3.47 4.14 16.44
N GLY A 229 4.37 3.49 15.70
CA GLY A 229 5.80 3.54 15.96
C GLY A 229 6.57 2.37 15.37
N PRO A 230 7.82 2.16 15.82
CA PRO A 230 8.65 1.04 15.39
C PRO A 230 7.94 -0.30 15.60
N LEU A 231 8.03 -1.17 14.60
CA LEU A 231 7.32 -2.44 14.57
C LEU A 231 7.61 -3.31 15.80
N GLU A 232 8.89 -3.39 16.18
CA GLU A 232 9.35 -4.20 17.32
C GLU A 232 8.84 -3.71 18.69
N LEU A 233 8.51 -2.42 18.79
CA LEU A 233 8.02 -1.81 20.03
C LEU A 233 6.49 -1.83 20.12
N GLU A 234 5.81 -1.62 18.99
CA GLU A 234 4.36 -1.42 18.99
C GLU A 234 3.57 -2.68 18.63
N LEU A 235 4.14 -3.63 17.85
CA LEU A 235 3.45 -4.88 17.51
C LEU A 235 3.55 -5.88 18.70
N THR A 236 2.81 -5.58 19.75
CA THR A 236 2.74 -6.40 20.96
C THR A 236 1.43 -7.15 21.05
N SER A 237 1.40 -8.28 21.79
CA SER A 237 0.17 -9.04 22.05
C SER A 237 -0.91 -8.17 22.68
N ARG A 238 -0.54 -7.23 23.56
CA ARG A 238 -1.44 -6.27 24.18
C ARG A 238 -2.09 -5.32 23.16
N ASN A 239 -1.27 -4.65 22.35
CA ASN A 239 -1.78 -3.68 21.36
C ASN A 239 -2.62 -4.40 20.29
N LEU A 240 -2.16 -5.57 19.84
CA LEU A 240 -2.90 -6.38 18.87
C LEU A 240 -4.26 -6.84 19.43
N SER A 241 -4.29 -7.33 20.67
CA SER A 241 -5.53 -7.72 21.34
C SER A 241 -6.51 -6.55 21.49
N LEU A 242 -6.02 -5.38 21.88
CA LEU A 242 -6.83 -4.16 21.96
C LEU A 242 -7.33 -3.75 20.57
N CYS A 243 -6.50 -3.84 19.54
CA CYS A 243 -6.86 -3.47 18.18
C CYS A 243 -7.98 -4.35 17.62
N PHE A 244 -7.86 -5.66 17.77
CA PHE A 244 -8.83 -6.62 17.21
C PHE A 244 -9.97 -6.97 18.17
N GLY A 245 -9.86 -6.64 19.46
CA GLY A 245 -10.93 -6.81 20.45
C GLY A 245 -11.08 -8.25 20.95
N LEU A 246 -10.04 -9.07 20.87
CA LEU A 246 -9.98 -10.44 21.38
C LEU A 246 -8.56 -10.75 21.87
N PRO A 247 -8.40 -11.72 22.81
CA PRO A 247 -7.08 -12.10 23.29
C PRO A 247 -6.24 -12.71 22.16
N LEU A 248 -5.11 -12.07 21.84
CA LEU A 248 -4.17 -12.50 20.82
C LEU A 248 -2.76 -12.57 21.39
N VAL A 249 -1.98 -13.53 20.92
CA VAL A 249 -0.54 -13.57 21.09
C VAL A 249 0.10 -13.28 19.73
N VAL A 250 1.07 -12.38 19.70
CA VAL A 250 1.94 -12.14 18.55
C VAL A 250 3.36 -12.56 18.90
N GLU A 251 3.99 -13.26 17.97
CA GLU A 251 5.36 -13.76 18.10
C GLU A 251 6.15 -13.45 16.85
N GLN A 252 7.44 -13.20 17.00
CA GLN A 252 8.36 -13.09 15.89
C GLN A 252 9.13 -14.39 15.73
N VAL A 253 9.04 -15.01 14.56
CA VAL A 253 9.75 -16.24 14.20
C VAL A 253 10.71 -15.92 13.06
N GLY A 254 12.00 -15.82 13.39
CA GLY A 254 13.00 -15.30 12.45
C GLY A 254 12.73 -13.83 12.12
N ASP A 255 12.53 -13.51 10.84
CA ASP A 255 12.19 -12.16 10.35
C ASP A 255 10.69 -12.00 10.02
N ARG A 256 9.85 -12.93 10.49
CA ARG A 256 8.41 -12.98 10.23
C ARG A 256 7.60 -12.88 11.52
N TRP A 257 6.43 -12.30 11.42
CA TRP A 257 5.48 -12.17 12.51
C TRP A 257 4.32 -13.17 12.35
N THR A 258 3.84 -13.72 13.46
CA THR A 258 2.68 -14.61 13.52
C THR A 258 1.77 -14.19 14.66
N ALA A 259 0.46 -14.39 14.50
CA ALA A 259 -0.49 -14.12 15.55
C ALA A 259 -1.51 -15.25 15.72
N GLN A 260 -1.87 -15.55 16.96
CA GLN A 260 -2.84 -16.60 17.30
C GLN A 260 -3.83 -16.09 18.34
N GLY A 261 -5.10 -16.56 18.23
CA GLY A 261 -6.09 -16.36 19.27
C GLY A 261 -5.80 -17.23 20.49
N LEU A 262 -5.91 -16.67 21.69
CA LEU A 262 -5.89 -17.47 22.91
C LEU A 262 -7.27 -18.10 23.15
N PRO A 263 -7.32 -19.31 23.76
CA PRO A 263 -8.58 -19.88 24.22
C PRO A 263 -9.31 -18.90 25.14
N LEU A 264 -10.60 -18.71 24.92
CA LEU A 264 -11.45 -18.00 25.86
C LEU A 264 -11.65 -18.92 27.06
N SER A 265 -11.18 -18.53 28.22
CA SER A 265 -11.40 -19.22 29.49
C SER A 265 -12.85 -19.10 29.94
#